data_86d7155f4e93e4d598ea69a694952bd9
#
_entry.id   86d7155f4e93e4d598ea69a694952bd9
#
_cell.length_a   1.000
_cell.length_b   1.000
_cell.length_c   1.000
_cell.angle_alpha   90.00
_cell.angle_beta   90.00
_cell.angle_gamma   90.00
#
_symmetry.space_group_name_H-M   'P 1'
#
loop_
_entity.id
_entity.type
_entity.pdbx_description
1 polymer ?
#
loop_
_entity_poly.entity_id
_entity_poly.type
_entity_poly.pdbx_seq_one_letter_code
_entity_poly.pdbx_strand_id
1 'polypeptide(L)'
;MYPVMMNIQNKPVVVIGGGKVAARKIKTLLSEGAKVTVISPEINEAIPKSQVEWIQRNYQTGDLEGAKLVFACTDNQEVNKKVMEQAHPSQFVNNTGDKKNSDFYNV
;
A
#
# COMPACT_ATOMS: atom_id res chain seq x y z
N MET A 1 -3.01 -10.80 -17.28
CA MET A 1 -2.39 -10.89 -15.92
C MET A 1 -1.71 -12.24 -15.75
N TYR A 2 -0.54 -12.22 -15.16
CA TYR A 2 0.26 -13.43 -14.92
C TYR A 2 0.12 -13.81 -13.44
N PRO A 3 -0.52 -14.94 -13.11
CA PRO A 3 -0.77 -15.29 -11.71
C PRO A 3 0.50 -15.79 -11.02
N VAL A 4 0.79 -15.24 -9.86
CA VAL A 4 1.95 -15.62 -9.04
C VAL A 4 1.58 -15.64 -7.57
N MET A 5 2.37 -16.38 -6.80
CA MET A 5 2.38 -16.30 -5.33
C MET A 5 3.66 -15.59 -4.94
N MET A 6 3.53 -14.55 -4.13
CA MET A 6 4.68 -13.72 -3.73
C MET A 6 5.05 -13.98 -2.26
N ASN A 7 6.32 -14.22 -2.02
CA ASN A 7 6.85 -14.23 -0.66
C ASN A 7 7.21 -12.80 -0.28
N ILE A 8 6.45 -12.21 0.63
CA ILE A 8 6.67 -10.83 1.07
C ILE A 8 7.27 -10.75 2.48
N GLN A 9 7.70 -11.88 3.03
CA GLN A 9 8.30 -11.88 4.37
C GLN A 9 9.50 -10.93 4.43
N ASN A 10 9.49 -10.01 5.39
CA ASN A 10 10.51 -8.97 5.59
C ASN A 10 10.66 -8.00 4.41
N LYS A 11 9.73 -8.00 3.45
CA LYS A 11 9.77 -7.05 2.34
C LYS A 11 9.09 -5.74 2.72
N PRO A 12 9.65 -4.60 2.33
CA PRO A 12 9.02 -3.29 2.59
C PRO A 12 7.80 -3.09 1.70
N VAL A 13 6.68 -2.77 2.33
CA VAL A 13 5.42 -2.50 1.66
C VAL A 13 4.88 -1.16 2.16
N VAL A 14 4.48 -0.30 1.25
CA VAL A 14 3.89 0.99 1.58
C VAL A 14 2.41 0.97 1.25
N VAL A 15 1.60 1.40 2.21
CA VAL A 15 0.16 1.55 2.06
C VAL A 15 -0.18 3.03 2.19
N ILE A 16 -0.72 3.61 1.12
CA ILE A 16 -1.17 4.99 1.12
C ILE A 16 -2.67 4.98 1.40
N GLY A 17 -3.03 5.45 2.60
CA GLY A 17 -4.39 5.40 3.09
C GLY A 17 -4.48 4.66 4.41
N GLY A 18 -5.46 4.99 5.22
CA GLY A 18 -5.61 4.43 6.57
C GLY A 18 -7.06 4.05 6.92
N GLY A 19 -7.93 3.87 5.92
CA GLY A 19 -9.33 3.51 6.13
C GLY A 19 -9.56 2.00 6.19
N LYS A 20 -10.81 1.59 5.99
CA LYS A 20 -11.22 0.17 6.08
C LYS A 20 -10.55 -0.71 5.03
N VAL A 21 -10.41 -0.21 3.80
CA VAL A 21 -9.78 -0.98 2.72
C VAL A 21 -8.31 -1.21 3.06
N ALA A 22 -7.62 -0.15 3.51
CA ALA A 22 -6.23 -0.26 3.94
C ALA A 22 -6.10 -1.24 5.10
N ALA A 23 -7.00 -1.18 6.08
CA ALA A 23 -6.97 -2.07 7.25
C ALA A 23 -7.03 -3.54 6.84
N ARG A 24 -7.89 -3.89 5.89
CA ARG A 24 -7.99 -5.29 5.40
C ARG A 24 -6.71 -5.74 4.73
N LYS A 25 -6.14 -4.89 3.89
CA LYS A 25 -4.88 -5.20 3.20
C LYS A 25 -3.74 -5.36 4.19
N ILE A 26 -3.63 -4.45 5.13
CA ILE A 26 -2.57 -4.45 6.14
C ILE A 26 -2.63 -5.72 7.00
N LYS A 27 -3.82 -6.17 7.37
CA LYS A 27 -3.99 -7.38 8.15
C LYS A 27 -3.32 -8.59 7.47
N THR A 28 -3.59 -8.76 6.18
CA THR A 28 -3.00 -9.85 5.40
C THR A 28 -1.49 -9.66 5.23
N LEU A 29 -1.05 -8.44 4.92
CA LEU A 29 0.37 -8.15 4.76
C LEU A 29 1.16 -8.48 6.03
N LEU A 30 0.63 -8.09 7.18
CA LEU A 30 1.28 -8.39 8.47
C LEU A 30 1.30 -9.88 8.76
N SER A 31 0.24 -10.61 8.44
CA SER A 31 0.20 -12.05 8.65
C SER A 31 1.23 -12.80 7.81
N GLU A 32 1.63 -12.21 6.68
CA GLU A 32 2.67 -12.77 5.80
C GLU A 32 4.06 -12.23 6.09
N GLY A 33 4.21 -11.45 7.16
CA GLY A 33 5.52 -11.00 7.62
C GLY A 33 6.10 -9.78 6.90
N ALA A 34 5.29 -9.04 6.13
CA ALA A 34 5.76 -7.84 5.46
C ALA A 34 6.10 -6.73 6.47
N LYS A 35 7.03 -5.86 6.08
CA LYS A 35 7.35 -4.63 6.81
C LYS A 35 6.48 -3.52 6.25
N VAL A 36 5.42 -3.16 6.97
CA VAL A 36 4.40 -2.26 6.48
C VAL A 36 4.61 -0.84 6.99
N THR A 37 4.63 0.12 6.07
CA THR A 37 4.56 1.55 6.35
C THR A 37 3.22 2.06 5.85
N VAL A 38 2.51 2.78 6.72
CA VAL A 38 1.21 3.39 6.41
C VAL A 38 1.39 4.89 6.36
N ILE A 39 0.95 5.51 5.27
CA ILE A 39 0.99 6.97 5.11
C ILE A 39 -0.44 7.47 5.01
N SER A 40 -0.90 8.18 6.02
CA SER A 40 -2.26 8.70 6.10
C SER A 40 -2.37 9.73 7.24
N PRO A 41 -3.23 10.75 7.10
CA PRO A 41 -3.47 11.68 8.21
C PRO A 41 -4.21 11.03 9.37
N GLU A 42 -5.08 10.04 9.07
CA GLU A 42 -5.84 9.30 10.07
C GLU A 42 -5.67 7.81 9.82
N ILE A 43 -5.84 7.00 10.86
CA ILE A 43 -5.69 5.55 10.75
C ILE A 43 -6.88 4.86 11.43
N ASN A 44 -7.47 3.89 10.73
CA ASN A 44 -8.55 3.08 11.24
C ASN A 44 -8.05 2.31 12.48
N GLU A 45 -8.88 2.24 13.52
CA GLU A 45 -8.51 1.60 14.78
C GLU A 45 -8.20 0.10 14.65
N ALA A 46 -8.66 -0.55 13.59
CA ALA A 46 -8.33 -1.95 13.31
C ALA A 46 -6.89 -2.15 12.84
N ILE A 47 -6.17 -1.08 12.49
CA ILE A 47 -4.77 -1.17 12.10
C ILE A 47 -3.90 -1.15 13.36
N PRO A 48 -3.11 -2.21 13.62
CA PRO A 48 -2.28 -2.27 14.82
C PRO A 48 -1.08 -1.34 14.72
N LYS A 49 -1.15 -0.20 15.38
CA LYS A 49 -0.11 0.85 15.33
C LYS A 49 1.26 0.35 15.79
N SER A 50 1.29 -0.64 16.67
CA SER A 50 2.54 -1.21 17.17
C SER A 50 3.25 -2.12 16.16
N GLN A 51 2.54 -2.54 15.10
CA GLN A 51 3.07 -3.47 14.11
C GLN A 51 3.37 -2.81 12.76
N VAL A 52 3.05 -1.54 12.60
CA VAL A 52 3.30 -0.78 11.39
C VAL A 52 4.09 0.47 11.71
N GLU A 53 4.80 1.01 10.71
CA GLU A 53 5.32 2.36 10.79
C GLU A 53 4.24 3.29 10.23
N TRP A 54 3.69 4.15 11.06
CA TRP A 54 2.66 5.10 10.64
C TRP A 54 3.25 6.48 10.51
N ILE A 55 3.21 7.02 9.28
CA ILE A 55 3.61 8.38 8.97
C ILE A 55 2.31 9.19 8.87
N GLN A 56 2.06 10.00 9.90
CA GLN A 56 0.78 10.70 10.08
C GLN A 56 0.75 11.99 9.27
N ARG A 57 0.53 11.86 7.99
CA ARG A 57 0.35 12.96 7.05
C ARG A 57 -0.17 12.43 5.71
N ASN A 58 -0.53 13.36 4.82
CA ASN A 58 -0.88 13.00 3.45
C ASN A 58 0.35 12.53 2.67
N TYR A 59 0.08 11.77 1.61
CA TYR A 59 1.11 11.30 0.69
C TYR A 59 1.93 12.45 0.11
N GLN A 60 3.23 12.26 0.02
CA GLN A 60 4.16 13.19 -0.61
C GLN A 60 5.05 12.46 -1.60
N THR A 61 5.49 13.17 -2.63
CA THR A 61 6.48 12.64 -3.59
C THR A 61 7.72 12.14 -2.82
N GLY A 62 8.20 10.96 -3.17
CA GLY A 62 9.33 10.31 -2.51
C GLY A 62 8.93 9.27 -1.47
N ASP A 63 7.65 9.23 -1.07
CA ASP A 63 7.18 8.31 -0.03
C ASP A 63 7.24 6.82 -0.44
N LEU A 64 7.35 6.54 -1.72
CA LEU A 64 7.36 5.16 -2.22
C LEU A 64 8.76 4.57 -2.30
N GLU A 65 9.79 5.36 -2.03
CA GLU A 65 11.16 4.92 -2.19
C GLU A 65 11.46 3.70 -1.33
N GLY A 66 12.05 2.67 -1.94
CA GLY A 66 12.43 1.45 -1.26
C GLY A 66 11.35 0.40 -1.12
N ALA A 67 10.10 0.72 -1.39
CA ALA A 67 9.02 -0.27 -1.29
C ALA A 67 9.06 -1.28 -2.44
N LYS A 68 8.74 -2.53 -2.15
CA LYS A 68 8.56 -3.57 -3.17
C LYS A 68 7.14 -3.58 -3.71
N LEU A 69 6.16 -3.50 -2.80
CA LEU A 69 4.75 -3.39 -3.13
C LEU A 69 4.22 -2.06 -2.63
N VAL A 70 3.28 -1.49 -3.38
CA VAL A 70 2.62 -0.25 -3.04
C VAL A 70 1.11 -0.45 -3.17
N PHE A 71 0.37 -0.05 -2.16
CA PHE A 71 -1.10 -0.06 -2.18
C PHE A 71 -1.61 1.36 -2.10
N ALA A 72 -2.27 1.81 -3.16
CA ALA A 72 -2.95 3.11 -3.17
C ALA A 72 -4.41 2.87 -2.78
N CYS A 73 -4.72 3.14 -1.52
CA CYS A 73 -5.98 2.78 -0.88
C CYS A 73 -6.75 3.99 -0.35
N THR A 74 -6.49 5.19 -0.85
CA THR A 74 -7.20 6.38 -0.39
C THR A 74 -8.57 6.46 -1.05
N ASP A 75 -9.45 7.29 -0.48
CA ASP A 75 -10.72 7.64 -1.11
C ASP A 75 -10.58 8.79 -2.12
N ASN A 76 -9.37 9.31 -2.28
CA ASN A 76 -9.06 10.38 -3.22
C ASN A 76 -8.40 9.79 -4.47
N GLN A 77 -9.13 9.73 -5.58
CA GLN A 77 -8.65 9.12 -6.82
C GLN A 77 -7.45 9.86 -7.43
N GLU A 78 -7.36 11.16 -7.23
CA GLU A 78 -6.21 11.95 -7.70
C GLU A 78 -4.92 11.52 -6.99
N VAL A 79 -5.00 11.27 -5.68
CA VAL A 79 -3.85 10.78 -4.90
C VAL A 79 -3.46 9.38 -5.38
N ASN A 80 -4.44 8.49 -5.55
CA ASN A 80 -4.17 7.13 -6.00
C ASN A 80 -3.51 7.11 -7.38
N LYS A 81 -3.98 7.96 -8.28
CA LYS A 81 -3.40 8.10 -9.62
C LYS A 81 -1.96 8.60 -9.55
N LYS A 82 -1.73 9.59 -8.71
CA LYS A 82 -0.39 10.17 -8.52
C LYS A 82 0.59 9.12 -8.00
N VAL A 83 0.16 8.27 -7.07
CA VAL A 83 0.96 7.16 -6.56
C VAL A 83 1.38 6.25 -7.71
N MET A 84 0.44 5.88 -8.57
CA MET A 84 0.75 5.03 -9.73
C MET A 84 1.76 5.68 -10.67
N GLU A 85 1.60 6.98 -10.92
CA GLU A 85 2.49 7.71 -11.83
C GLU A 85 3.90 7.87 -11.26
N GLN A 86 4.03 7.98 -9.95
CA GLN A 86 5.31 8.24 -9.28
C GLN A 86 6.06 6.98 -8.86
N ALA A 87 5.44 5.81 -8.94
CA ALA A 87 6.10 4.56 -8.59
C ALA A 87 7.22 4.25 -9.58
N HIS A 88 8.31 3.69 -9.06
CA HIS A 88 9.42 3.25 -9.89
C HIS A 88 8.99 2.01 -10.71
N PRO A 89 9.49 1.82 -11.94
CA PRO A 89 9.15 0.65 -12.74
C PRO A 89 9.40 -0.70 -12.08
N SER A 90 10.31 -0.76 -11.10
CA SER A 90 10.57 -1.99 -10.35
C SER A 90 9.59 -2.25 -9.22
N GLN A 91 8.69 -1.33 -8.94
CA GLN A 91 7.68 -1.45 -7.90
C GLN A 91 6.36 -1.95 -8.49
N PHE A 92 5.65 -2.78 -7.73
CA PHE A 92 4.33 -3.25 -8.12
C PHE A 92 3.29 -2.47 -7.33
N VAL A 93 2.37 -1.82 -8.04
CA VAL A 93 1.34 -0.96 -7.44
C VAL A 93 -0.04 -1.56 -7.64
N ASN A 94 -0.78 -1.67 -6.55
CA ASN A 94 -2.20 -1.95 -6.58
C ASN A 94 -2.95 -0.67 -6.22
N ASN A 95 -3.72 -0.15 -7.18
CA ASN A 95 -4.64 0.95 -6.94
C ASN A 95 -6.02 0.34 -6.74
N THR A 96 -6.56 0.42 -5.52
CA THR A 96 -7.84 -0.20 -5.20
C THR A 96 -9.02 0.41 -5.94
N GLY A 97 -8.86 1.64 -6.46
CA GLY A 97 -9.88 2.29 -7.29
C GLY A 97 -9.70 2.05 -8.79
N ASP A 98 -8.65 1.36 -9.21
CA ASP A 98 -8.35 1.17 -10.64
C ASP A 98 -7.61 -0.15 -10.88
N LYS A 99 -8.35 -1.24 -10.80
CA LYS A 99 -7.82 -2.58 -11.00
C LYS A 99 -7.17 -2.74 -12.38
N LYS A 100 -7.78 -2.15 -13.39
CA LYS A 100 -7.34 -2.31 -14.78
C LYS A 100 -5.92 -1.81 -15.01
N ASN A 101 -5.56 -0.68 -14.40
CA ASN A 101 -4.25 -0.07 -14.56
C ASN A 101 -3.27 -0.45 -13.46
N SER A 102 -3.69 -1.28 -12.50
CA SER A 102 -2.81 -1.77 -11.45
C SER A 102 -1.84 -2.82 -12.00
N ASP A 103 -0.66 -2.88 -11.40
CA ASP A 103 0.34 -3.91 -11.73
C ASP A 103 -0.10 -5.29 -11.27
N PHE A 104 -0.88 -5.36 -10.19
CA PHE A 104 -1.40 -6.59 -9.63
C PHE A 104 -2.67 -6.33 -8.83
N TYR A 105 -3.37 -7.39 -8.50
CA TYR A 105 -4.52 -7.31 -7.58
C TYR A 105 -4.63 -8.61 -6.78
N ASN A 106 -5.31 -8.54 -5.64
CA ASN A 106 -5.53 -9.71 -4.81
C ASN A 106 -6.55 -10.65 -5.48
N VAL A 107 -6.28 -11.92 -5.38
CA VAL A 107 -7.14 -12.97 -5.92
C VAL A 107 -8.22 -13.35 -4.89
#